data_a4b85aca8488b31116787d7fb8e62fe7
#
_entry.id   a4b85aca8488b31116787d7fb8e62fe7
#
_cell.length_a   1.000
_cell.length_b   1.000
_cell.length_c   1.000
_cell.angle_alpha   90.00
_cell.angle_beta   90.00
_cell.angle_gamma   90.00
#
_symmetry.space_group_name_H-M   'P 1'
#
loop_
_entity.id
_entity.type
_entity.pdbx_description
1 polymer ?
#
loop_
_entity_poly.entity_id
_entity_poly.type
_entity_poly.pdbx_seq_one_letter_code
_entity_poly.pdbx_strand_id
1 'polypeptide(L)'
;GCVLGHLRSAAAYSAHRTQVLRVELAALAKALPAEVPVVVLKGAAYILQDLESARGRLPGDVDLMVAYDDLKRAEAALLGAGWAAEEINAYDQRYYREWSHELPPMRRPGSSVELDLHHTITPVTARLKPDTALLFTDLQVVEGKRFLVLHPQDQILHAAVHLFQDSELFANLRDL
;
A
#
# COMPACT_ATOMS: atom_id res chain seq x y z
N GLY A 1 -4.59 29.24 23.80
CA GLY A 1 -4.56 27.87 24.40
C GLY A 1 -5.21 26.80 23.53
N CYS A 2 -6.41 27.02 23.00
CA CYS A 2 -7.22 25.99 22.31
C CYS A 2 -6.55 25.46 21.01
N VAL A 3 -6.12 26.32 20.10
CA VAL A 3 -5.51 25.96 18.82
C VAL A 3 -4.24 25.10 19.01
N LEU A 4 -3.37 25.49 19.93
CA LEU A 4 -2.16 24.72 20.22
C LEU A 4 -2.47 23.32 20.78
N GLY A 5 -3.54 23.20 21.57
CA GLY A 5 -4.04 21.93 22.05
C GLY A 5 -4.47 21.01 20.90
N HIS A 6 -5.25 21.52 19.96
CA HIS A 6 -5.68 20.74 18.78
C HIS A 6 -4.49 20.31 17.89
N LEU A 7 -3.52 21.19 17.66
CA LEU A 7 -2.33 20.85 16.88
C LEU A 7 -1.49 19.74 17.55
N ARG A 8 -1.31 19.82 18.87
CA ARG A 8 -0.62 18.76 19.63
C ARG A 8 -1.36 17.42 19.58
N SER A 9 -2.69 17.44 19.71
CA SER A 9 -3.51 16.24 19.61
C SER A 9 -3.45 15.63 18.21
N ALA A 10 -3.51 16.44 17.16
CA ALA A 10 -3.36 15.97 15.78
C ALA A 10 -1.98 15.35 15.52
N ALA A 11 -0.92 15.98 16.01
CA ALA A 11 0.45 15.44 15.89
C ALA A 11 0.60 14.10 16.64
N ALA A 12 0.07 14.01 17.87
CA ALA A 12 0.09 12.76 18.65
C ALA A 12 -0.70 11.66 17.96
N TYR A 13 -1.86 11.97 17.39
CA TYR A 13 -2.68 11.02 16.66
C TYR A 13 -1.98 10.53 15.39
N SER A 14 -1.37 11.43 14.61
CA SER A 14 -0.59 11.05 13.43
C SER A 14 0.60 10.15 13.79
N ALA A 15 1.34 10.48 14.86
CA ALA A 15 2.45 9.64 15.33
C ALA A 15 1.96 8.24 15.76
N HIS A 16 0.82 8.16 16.44
CA HIS A 16 0.20 6.88 16.80
C HIS A 16 -0.19 6.07 15.56
N ARG A 17 -0.85 6.68 14.58
CA ARG A 17 -1.23 6.00 13.32
C ARG A 17 0.00 5.47 12.57
N THR A 18 1.06 6.28 12.50
CA THR A 18 2.35 5.85 11.92
C THR A 18 2.92 4.63 12.64
N GLN A 19 2.87 4.61 13.98
CA GLN A 19 3.35 3.47 14.76
C GLN A 19 2.50 2.21 14.52
N VAL A 20 1.16 2.33 14.47
CA VAL A 20 0.26 1.24 14.12
C VAL A 20 0.63 0.63 12.77
N LEU A 21 0.83 1.49 11.75
CA LEU A 21 1.23 1.03 10.43
C LEU A 21 2.59 0.32 10.42
N ARG A 22 3.58 0.82 11.18
CA ARG A 22 4.89 0.16 11.31
C ARG A 22 4.78 -1.23 11.95
N VAL A 23 3.90 -1.40 12.93
CA VAL A 23 3.62 -2.71 13.54
C VAL A 23 2.99 -3.66 12.52
N GLU A 24 2.05 -3.15 11.72
CA GLU A 24 1.41 -3.94 10.68
C GLU A 24 2.39 -4.36 9.59
N LEU A 25 3.23 -3.45 9.11
CA LEU A 25 4.31 -3.77 8.17
C LEU A 25 5.25 -4.85 8.74
N ALA A 26 5.58 -4.81 10.02
CA ALA A 26 6.40 -5.84 10.65
C ALA A 26 5.69 -7.21 10.70
N ALA A 27 4.37 -7.23 10.87
CA ALA A 27 3.59 -8.47 10.80
C ALA A 27 3.52 -9.03 9.38
N LEU A 28 3.29 -8.17 8.38
CA LEU A 28 3.30 -8.50 6.95
C LEU A 28 4.65 -9.05 6.50
N ALA A 29 5.75 -8.44 6.98
CA ALA A 29 7.11 -8.91 6.68
C ALA A 29 7.38 -10.34 7.15
N LYS A 30 6.72 -10.77 8.23
CA LYS A 30 6.83 -12.14 8.75
C LYS A 30 5.89 -13.12 8.04
N ALA A 31 4.75 -12.64 7.58
CA ALA A 31 3.73 -13.45 6.92
C ALA A 31 4.12 -13.82 5.49
N LEU A 32 4.71 -12.87 4.75
CA LEU A 32 5.02 -13.05 3.34
C LEU A 32 6.31 -13.87 3.14
N PRO A 33 6.34 -14.76 2.12
CA PRO A 33 7.52 -15.58 1.82
C PRO A 33 8.75 -14.72 1.52
N ALA A 34 9.91 -15.11 2.07
CA ALA A 34 11.13 -14.31 1.98
C ALA A 34 11.64 -14.12 0.54
N GLU A 35 11.36 -15.10 -0.32
CA GLU A 35 11.76 -15.14 -1.71
C GLU A 35 10.87 -14.32 -2.66
N VAL A 36 9.69 -13.89 -2.20
CA VAL A 36 8.79 -13.03 -3.00
C VAL A 36 9.23 -11.58 -2.84
N PRO A 37 9.64 -10.88 -3.89
CA PRO A 37 9.86 -9.44 -3.86
C PRO A 37 8.55 -8.71 -3.57
N VAL A 38 8.51 -7.96 -2.49
CA VAL A 38 7.30 -7.19 -2.08
C VAL A 38 7.63 -5.73 -2.04
N VAL A 39 6.91 -4.97 -2.83
CA VAL A 39 7.04 -3.51 -2.95
C VAL A 39 5.96 -2.85 -2.11
N VAL A 40 6.36 -1.94 -1.23
CA VAL A 40 5.41 -1.07 -0.51
C VAL A 40 5.14 0.16 -1.37
N LEU A 41 3.88 0.55 -1.46
CA LEU A 41 3.42 1.65 -2.29
C LEU A 41 2.90 2.83 -1.45
N LYS A 42 2.67 3.96 -2.10
CA LYS A 42 1.95 5.15 -1.59
C LYS A 42 2.39 5.59 -0.18
N GLY A 43 1.42 5.93 0.69
CA GLY A 43 1.62 6.46 2.02
C GLY A 43 2.48 5.58 2.94
N ALA A 44 2.35 4.26 2.84
CA ALA A 44 3.16 3.31 3.59
C ALA A 44 4.63 3.33 3.15
N ALA A 45 4.90 3.47 1.84
CA ALA A 45 6.26 3.62 1.30
C ALA A 45 6.93 4.91 1.80
N TYR A 46 6.19 6.01 1.82
CA TYR A 46 6.72 7.29 2.30
C TYR A 46 7.08 7.24 3.79
N ILE A 47 6.25 6.57 4.60
CA ILE A 47 6.53 6.33 6.03
C ILE A 47 7.73 5.40 6.23
N LEU A 48 7.88 4.40 5.38
CA LEU A 48 8.99 3.44 5.46
C LEU A 48 10.33 4.12 5.15
N GLN A 49 10.33 5.08 4.23
CA GLN A 49 11.48 5.87 3.80
C GLN A 49 11.72 7.14 4.64
N ASP A 50 10.86 7.44 5.62
CA ASP A 50 10.87 8.67 6.42
C ASP A 50 10.84 9.96 5.58
N LEU A 51 10.09 9.97 4.45
CA LEU A 51 9.97 11.13 3.57
C LEU A 51 9.19 12.27 4.25
N GLU A 52 9.48 13.52 3.83
CA GLU A 52 8.75 14.71 4.31
C GLU A 52 7.24 14.60 4.04
N SER A 53 6.85 14.05 2.88
CA SER A 53 5.45 13.81 2.52
C SER A 53 4.72 12.84 3.47
N ALA A 54 5.45 12.04 4.26
CA ALA A 54 4.87 11.16 5.27
C ALA A 54 4.44 11.88 6.54
N ARG A 55 5.01 13.06 6.82
CA ARG A 55 4.76 13.79 8.08
C ARG A 55 3.31 14.27 8.18
N GLY A 56 2.66 13.94 9.28
CA GLY A 56 1.27 14.33 9.54
C GLY A 56 0.23 13.53 8.74
N ARG A 57 0.62 12.46 8.03
CA ARG A 57 -0.33 11.53 7.41
C ARG A 57 -1.09 10.75 8.46
N LEU A 58 -2.30 10.35 8.08
CA LEU A 58 -3.16 9.45 8.85
C LEU A 58 -3.39 8.17 8.03
N PRO A 59 -2.38 7.28 7.92
CA PRO A 59 -2.50 6.08 7.11
C PRO A 59 -3.62 5.19 7.63
N GLY A 60 -4.51 4.76 6.72
CA GLY A 60 -5.62 3.82 6.97
C GLY A 60 -5.34 2.43 6.43
N ASP A 61 -4.47 2.36 5.45
CA ASP A 61 -4.20 1.22 4.59
C ASP A 61 -2.70 0.98 4.40
N VAL A 62 -2.38 -0.19 3.91
CA VAL A 62 -1.06 -0.58 3.41
C VAL A 62 -1.24 -1.14 2.01
N ASP A 63 -0.72 -0.44 1.03
CA ASP A 63 -0.65 -0.94 -0.34
C ASP A 63 0.65 -1.72 -0.53
N LEU A 64 0.55 -2.98 -0.90
CA LEU A 64 1.68 -3.83 -1.29
C LEU A 64 1.53 -4.25 -2.75
N MET A 65 2.64 -4.36 -3.46
CA MET A 65 2.65 -4.90 -4.82
C MET A 65 3.62 -6.07 -4.91
N VAL A 66 3.17 -7.12 -5.60
CA VAL A 66 3.99 -8.29 -5.98
C VAL A 66 3.85 -8.52 -7.48
N ALA A 67 4.81 -9.24 -8.07
CA ALA A 67 4.66 -9.70 -9.45
C ALA A 67 3.41 -10.58 -9.59
N TYR A 68 2.75 -10.52 -10.75
CA TYR A 68 1.52 -11.28 -10.99
C TYR A 68 1.68 -12.80 -10.73
N ASP A 69 2.82 -13.35 -11.09
CA ASP A 69 3.14 -14.77 -10.89
C ASP A 69 3.25 -15.15 -9.40
N ASP A 70 3.61 -14.20 -8.54
CA ASP A 70 3.72 -14.38 -7.09
C ASP A 70 2.41 -14.08 -6.34
N LEU A 71 1.40 -13.50 -7.00
CA LEU A 71 0.18 -13.01 -6.38
C LEU A 71 -0.56 -14.09 -5.57
N LYS A 72 -0.77 -15.26 -6.17
CA LYS A 72 -1.44 -16.39 -5.50
C LYS A 72 -0.66 -16.90 -4.29
N ARG A 73 0.66 -16.88 -4.38
CA ARG A 73 1.54 -17.32 -3.31
C ARG A 73 1.53 -16.34 -2.14
N ALA A 74 1.56 -15.06 -2.43
CA ALA A 74 1.45 -13.99 -1.44
C ALA A 74 0.08 -14.03 -0.74
N GLU A 75 -1.01 -14.13 -1.51
CA GLU A 75 -2.38 -14.27 -0.97
C GLU A 75 -2.50 -15.48 -0.03
N ALA A 76 -2.04 -16.66 -0.46
CA ALA A 76 -2.10 -17.86 0.35
C ALA A 76 -1.32 -17.74 1.67
N ALA A 77 -0.15 -17.09 1.64
CA ALA A 77 0.65 -16.84 2.83
C ALA A 77 -0.03 -15.86 3.80
N LEU A 78 -0.66 -14.82 3.29
CA LEU A 78 -1.42 -13.85 4.09
C LEU A 78 -2.64 -14.51 4.75
N LEU A 79 -3.41 -15.30 3.99
CA LEU A 79 -4.55 -16.08 4.54
C LEU A 79 -4.08 -17.05 5.62
N GLY A 80 -2.97 -17.76 5.41
CA GLY A 80 -2.37 -18.65 6.40
C GLY A 80 -1.88 -17.94 7.66
N ALA A 81 -1.55 -16.66 7.57
CA ALA A 81 -1.13 -15.82 8.69
C ALA A 81 -2.31 -15.08 9.38
N GLY A 82 -3.55 -15.39 9.00
CA GLY A 82 -4.76 -14.88 9.64
C GLY A 82 -5.30 -13.57 9.06
N TRP A 83 -4.80 -13.15 7.90
CA TRP A 83 -5.46 -12.10 7.11
C TRP A 83 -6.68 -12.71 6.42
N ALA A 84 -7.76 -11.97 6.31
CA ALA A 84 -8.97 -12.40 5.63
C ALA A 84 -9.37 -11.35 4.61
N ALA A 85 -9.71 -11.80 3.40
CA ALA A 85 -10.32 -10.91 2.42
C ALA A 85 -11.70 -10.47 2.92
N GLU A 86 -12.10 -9.26 2.58
CA GLU A 86 -13.44 -8.77 2.86
C GLU A 86 -14.47 -9.66 2.19
N GLU A 87 -15.56 -9.95 2.90
CA GLU A 87 -16.69 -10.70 2.34
C GLU A 87 -17.43 -9.83 1.33
N ILE A 88 -17.17 -10.04 0.08
CA ILE A 88 -17.83 -9.38 -1.05
C ILE A 88 -18.62 -10.42 -1.87
N ASN A 89 -19.63 -9.97 -2.59
CA ASN A 89 -20.43 -10.85 -3.43
C ASN A 89 -19.60 -11.46 -4.58
N ALA A 90 -20.14 -12.51 -5.22
CA ALA A 90 -19.44 -13.25 -6.27
C ALA A 90 -19.08 -12.40 -7.51
N TYR A 91 -19.88 -11.34 -7.80
CA TYR A 91 -19.62 -10.42 -8.90
C TYR A 91 -18.38 -9.56 -8.59
N ASP A 92 -18.32 -8.97 -7.38
CA ASP A 92 -17.20 -8.14 -6.96
C ASP A 92 -15.93 -8.98 -6.81
N GLN A 93 -16.01 -10.21 -6.28
CA GLN A 93 -14.89 -11.16 -6.26
C GLN A 93 -14.29 -11.37 -7.65
N ARG A 94 -15.15 -11.56 -8.65
CA ARG A 94 -14.72 -11.72 -10.03
C ARG A 94 -14.14 -10.43 -10.59
N TYR A 95 -14.74 -9.28 -10.28
CA TYR A 95 -14.25 -7.97 -10.69
C TYR A 95 -12.81 -7.74 -10.23
N TYR A 96 -12.51 -7.91 -8.95
CA TYR A 96 -11.17 -7.76 -8.41
C TYR A 96 -10.16 -8.69 -9.09
N ARG A 97 -10.51 -9.96 -9.31
CA ARG A 97 -9.59 -10.96 -9.86
C ARG A 97 -9.33 -10.84 -11.36
N GLU A 98 -10.30 -10.35 -12.13
CA GLU A 98 -10.21 -10.31 -13.59
C GLU A 98 -9.94 -8.92 -14.16
N TRP A 99 -10.37 -7.85 -13.48
CA TRP A 99 -10.36 -6.50 -14.04
C TRP A 99 -9.72 -5.44 -13.16
N SER A 100 -9.50 -5.70 -11.89
CA SER A 100 -8.79 -4.80 -10.99
C SER A 100 -7.27 -4.95 -11.12
N HIS A 101 -6.55 -4.03 -10.51
CA HIS A 101 -5.09 -4.04 -10.36
C HIS A 101 -4.66 -4.65 -9.01
N GLU A 102 -5.62 -5.04 -8.19
CA GLU A 102 -5.45 -5.52 -6.82
C GLU A 102 -6.46 -6.64 -6.49
N LEU A 103 -6.20 -7.37 -5.44
CA LEU A 103 -7.14 -8.32 -4.85
C LEU A 103 -8.16 -7.60 -3.95
N PRO A 104 -9.27 -8.27 -3.57
CA PRO A 104 -10.16 -7.74 -2.54
C PRO A 104 -9.40 -7.33 -1.30
N PRO A 105 -9.76 -6.17 -0.68
CA PRO A 105 -9.11 -5.69 0.53
C PRO A 105 -9.06 -6.75 1.62
N MET A 106 -7.95 -6.81 2.34
CA MET A 106 -7.74 -7.79 3.39
C MET A 106 -7.60 -7.12 4.74
N ARG A 107 -8.12 -7.76 5.78
CA ARG A 107 -7.96 -7.33 7.17
C ARG A 107 -7.55 -8.47 8.07
N ARG A 108 -6.84 -8.14 9.12
CA ARG A 108 -6.49 -9.08 10.18
C ARG A 108 -7.33 -8.76 11.44
N PRO A 109 -7.85 -9.78 12.16
CA PRO A 109 -8.55 -9.55 13.41
C PRO A 109 -7.74 -8.68 14.38
N GLY A 110 -8.37 -7.63 14.91
CA GLY A 110 -7.72 -6.67 15.81
C GLY A 110 -6.84 -5.61 15.13
N SER A 111 -6.66 -5.65 13.80
CA SER A 111 -6.02 -4.57 13.06
C SER A 111 -7.02 -3.48 12.69
N SER A 112 -6.57 -2.22 12.75
CA SER A 112 -7.28 -1.06 12.21
C SER A 112 -6.72 -0.61 10.86
N VAL A 113 -5.86 -1.42 10.26
CA VAL A 113 -5.21 -1.16 8.97
C VAL A 113 -5.74 -2.17 7.96
N GLU A 114 -6.12 -1.67 6.80
CA GLU A 114 -6.48 -2.46 5.63
C GLU A 114 -5.24 -2.78 4.80
N LEU A 115 -5.24 -3.91 4.14
CA LEU A 115 -4.18 -4.33 3.24
C LEU A 115 -4.76 -4.48 1.83
N ASP A 116 -4.19 -3.75 0.89
CA ASP A 116 -4.47 -3.85 -0.53
C ASP A 116 -3.28 -4.51 -1.23
N LEU A 117 -3.52 -5.70 -1.80
CA LEU A 117 -2.47 -6.46 -2.49
C LEU A 117 -2.61 -6.29 -4.00
N HIS A 118 -1.74 -5.46 -4.55
CA HIS A 118 -1.66 -5.10 -5.96
C HIS A 118 -0.78 -6.07 -6.76
N HIS A 119 -1.01 -6.13 -8.07
CA HIS A 119 -0.11 -6.77 -9.03
C HIS A 119 0.29 -5.82 -10.17
N THR A 120 -0.30 -4.64 -10.23
CA THR A 120 0.07 -3.52 -11.12
C THR A 120 -0.42 -2.21 -10.51
N ILE A 121 -0.08 -1.07 -11.09
CA ILE A 121 -0.43 0.28 -10.59
C ILE A 121 -1.66 0.89 -11.26
N THR A 122 -2.26 0.22 -12.23
CA THR A 122 -3.48 0.66 -12.92
C THR A 122 -4.42 -0.50 -13.12
N PRO A 123 -5.75 -0.28 -13.13
CA PRO A 123 -6.70 -1.32 -13.51
C PRO A 123 -6.35 -1.93 -14.87
N VAL A 124 -6.50 -3.22 -15.02
CA VAL A 124 -6.21 -3.94 -16.28
C VAL A 124 -7.07 -3.45 -17.45
N THR A 125 -8.18 -2.80 -17.13
CA THR A 125 -9.09 -2.16 -18.10
C THR A 125 -8.70 -0.72 -18.45
N ALA A 126 -7.70 -0.15 -17.76
CA ALA A 126 -7.26 1.22 -17.99
C ALA A 126 -6.75 1.42 -19.41
N ARG A 127 -6.94 2.64 -19.95
CA ARG A 127 -6.43 3.02 -21.26
C ARG A 127 -4.89 3.02 -21.32
N LEU A 128 -4.26 3.45 -20.24
CA LEU A 128 -2.81 3.39 -20.07
C LEU A 128 -2.46 2.12 -19.31
N LYS A 129 -1.67 1.27 -19.92
CA LYS A 129 -1.22 -0.01 -19.34
C LYS A 129 0.29 0.05 -19.20
N PRO A 130 0.82 0.41 -18.03
CA PRO A 130 2.25 0.34 -17.80
C PRO A 130 2.71 -1.13 -17.87
N ASP A 131 3.90 -1.34 -18.41
CA ASP A 131 4.55 -2.64 -18.29
C ASP A 131 5.00 -2.80 -16.84
N THR A 132 4.26 -3.59 -16.08
CA THR A 132 4.54 -3.82 -14.66
C THR A 132 5.91 -4.43 -14.43
N ALA A 133 6.44 -5.22 -15.38
CA ALA A 133 7.78 -5.80 -15.26
C ALA A 133 8.86 -4.71 -15.12
N LEU A 134 8.69 -3.56 -15.77
CA LEU A 134 9.61 -2.43 -15.68
C LEU A 134 9.66 -1.85 -14.26
N LEU A 135 8.55 -1.86 -13.53
CA LEU A 135 8.50 -1.38 -12.14
C LEU A 135 9.33 -2.26 -11.19
N PHE A 136 9.60 -3.51 -11.57
CA PHE A 136 10.41 -4.44 -10.80
C PHE A 136 11.89 -4.44 -11.19
N THR A 137 12.31 -3.69 -12.21
CA THR A 137 13.70 -3.68 -12.68
C THR A 137 14.65 -2.85 -11.83
N ASP A 138 14.15 -1.80 -11.18
CA ASP A 138 14.96 -0.84 -10.41
C ASP A 138 14.32 -0.52 -9.04
N LEU A 139 14.07 -1.59 -8.27
CA LEU A 139 13.52 -1.46 -6.92
C LEU A 139 14.60 -1.00 -5.95
N GLN A 140 14.19 -0.11 -5.03
CA GLN A 140 15.08 0.41 -4.00
C GLN A 140 14.93 -0.38 -2.70
N VAL A 141 16.07 -0.72 -2.10
CA VAL A 141 16.12 -1.34 -0.78
C VAL A 141 16.03 -0.27 0.30
N VAL A 142 15.11 -0.44 1.23
CA VAL A 142 15.07 0.39 2.44
C VAL A 142 15.91 -0.28 3.52
N GLU A 143 16.96 0.40 3.99
CA GLU A 143 17.92 -0.16 4.94
C GLU A 143 17.26 -0.74 6.18
N GLY A 144 17.63 -1.96 6.53
CA GLY A 144 17.09 -2.69 7.68
C GLY A 144 15.62 -3.11 7.55
N LYS A 145 15.03 -3.02 6.35
CA LYS A 145 13.64 -3.44 6.08
C LYS A 145 13.61 -4.63 5.12
N ARG A 146 12.56 -5.43 5.26
CA ARG A 146 12.26 -6.58 4.38
C ARG A 146 11.72 -6.12 3.02
N PHE A 147 11.00 -5.00 3.02
CA PHE A 147 10.27 -4.50 1.86
C PHE A 147 11.16 -3.66 0.94
N LEU A 148 10.76 -3.65 -0.31
CA LEU A 148 11.31 -2.79 -1.36
C LEU A 148 10.36 -1.63 -1.60
N VAL A 149 10.84 -0.59 -2.24
CA VAL A 149 10.03 0.53 -2.74
C VAL A 149 10.37 0.79 -4.20
N LEU A 150 9.47 1.42 -4.92
CA LEU A 150 9.72 1.84 -6.30
C LEU A 150 10.87 2.87 -6.35
N HIS A 151 11.53 2.93 -7.49
CA HIS A 151 12.45 4.04 -7.78
C HIS A 151 11.71 5.39 -7.61
N PRO A 152 12.34 6.47 -7.14
CA PRO A 152 11.68 7.75 -6.88
C PRO A 152 10.86 8.28 -8.06
N GLN A 153 11.34 8.11 -9.29
CA GLN A 153 10.61 8.52 -10.49
C GLN A 153 9.31 7.73 -10.67
N ASP A 154 9.33 6.43 -10.39
CA ASP A 154 8.16 5.57 -10.47
C ASP A 154 7.18 5.83 -9.32
N GLN A 155 7.68 6.24 -8.14
CA GLN A 155 6.82 6.68 -7.04
C GLN A 155 6.03 7.94 -7.43
N ILE A 156 6.68 8.92 -8.09
CA ILE A 156 6.03 10.13 -8.59
C ILE A 156 5.02 9.77 -9.69
N LEU A 157 5.40 8.90 -10.63
CA LEU A 157 4.49 8.44 -11.69
C LEU A 157 3.26 7.75 -11.10
N HIS A 158 3.45 6.86 -10.14
CA HIS A 158 2.35 6.16 -9.46
C HIS A 158 1.45 7.15 -8.70
N ALA A 159 2.03 8.10 -7.95
CA ALA A 159 1.27 9.15 -7.27
C ALA A 159 0.43 9.99 -8.25
N ALA A 160 1.01 10.37 -9.39
CA ALA A 160 0.30 11.10 -10.44
C ALA A 160 -0.86 10.27 -11.04
N VAL A 161 -0.61 9.00 -11.37
CA VAL A 161 -1.65 8.09 -11.89
C VAL A 161 -2.81 8.00 -10.90
N HIS A 162 -2.54 7.75 -9.63
CA HIS A 162 -3.53 7.64 -8.57
C HIS A 162 -4.33 8.94 -8.41
N LEU A 163 -3.64 10.08 -8.37
CA LEU A 163 -4.26 11.40 -8.29
C LEU A 163 -5.29 11.66 -9.40
N PHE A 164 -4.97 11.25 -10.63
CA PHE A 164 -5.88 11.45 -11.77
C PHE A 164 -6.98 10.40 -11.85
N GLN A 165 -6.78 9.20 -11.31
CA GLN A 165 -7.80 8.15 -11.31
C GLN A 165 -8.88 8.39 -10.26
N ASP A 166 -8.49 8.79 -9.07
CA ASP A 166 -9.42 8.95 -7.93
C ASP A 166 -10.19 10.28 -7.97
N SER A 167 -9.79 11.21 -8.84
CA SER A 167 -10.41 12.55 -8.94
C SER A 167 -10.37 13.37 -7.63
N GLU A 168 -9.59 12.96 -6.65
CA GLU A 168 -9.42 13.63 -5.35
C GLU A 168 -8.18 14.54 -5.31
N LEU A 169 -8.09 15.45 -6.28
CA LEU A 169 -6.93 16.30 -6.49
C LEU A 169 -6.46 17.02 -5.22
N PHE A 170 -7.38 17.58 -4.43
CA PHE A 170 -7.01 18.35 -3.24
C PHE A 170 -6.46 17.50 -2.08
N ALA A 171 -6.97 16.30 -1.91
CA ALA A 171 -6.53 15.41 -0.83
C ALA A 171 -5.14 14.82 -1.11
N ASN A 172 -4.84 14.53 -2.37
CA ASN A 172 -3.69 13.73 -2.78
C ASN A 172 -2.53 14.53 -3.39
N LEU A 173 -2.68 15.87 -3.57
CA LEU A 173 -1.59 16.74 -4.10
C LEU A 173 -0.28 16.66 -3.31
N ARG A 174 -0.33 16.34 -2.03
CA ARG A 174 0.85 16.18 -1.18
C ARG A 174 1.74 14.99 -1.55
N ASP A 175 1.27 14.10 -2.42
CA ASP A 175 1.95 12.87 -2.82
C ASP A 175 2.86 13.08 -4.04
N LEU A 176 2.71 14.24 -4.68
CA LEU A 176 3.58 14.74 -5.75
C LEU A 176 4.67 15.65 -5.20
#